data_72551dcf5556a9f0eaa59a277c84a56d
#
_entry.id   72551dcf5556a9f0eaa59a277c84a56d
#
_cell.length_a   1.000
_cell.length_b   1.000
_cell.length_c   1.000
_cell.angle_alpha   90.00
_cell.angle_beta   90.00
_cell.angle_gamma   90.00
#
_symmetry.space_group_name_H-M   'P 1'
#
loop_
_entity.id
_entity.type
_entity.pdbx_description
1 polymer ?
#
loop_
_entity_poly.entity_id
_entity_poly.type
_entity_poly.pdbx_seq_one_letter_code
_entity_poly.pdbx_strand_id
1 'polypeptide(L)'
;MSWQILYVSNPAVLTLKNKQLKYQSLETDEVLTFPIEDISVIVLENKQITLTHALLSACMEGKIILFTCDDKHTPNGALFPFANHSRYALHSKIQLSASEPLKKKIWQQIVKQKIFNQATVLAFYNKKGANPLFEMSGQVKSGDTDNLEGYAARIYWDEIFKTGTRRDNSIQNAALDYGYAIIRGALARSIVGSGLIPAFGVHHDNQLNNYNLADDLIEPFRPFVDALVLSMKFKSDVLQPKDKQELVLLLTKNCLMNDEEITLLKACEYVVQSLMKVFENKDISFLKLPTFKIHKNVTKKS
;
A
#
# COMPACT_ATOMS: atom_id res chain seq x y z
N MET A 1 4.34 -8.45 17.89
CA MET A 1 3.76 -7.84 16.66
C MET A 1 4.54 -8.40 15.49
N SER A 2 3.86 -8.98 14.52
CA SER A 2 4.49 -9.51 13.31
C SER A 2 5.10 -8.37 12.48
N TRP A 3 6.37 -8.53 12.06
CA TRP A 3 7.15 -7.48 11.39
C TRP A 3 7.93 -7.97 10.18
N GLN A 4 8.04 -9.30 10.02
CA GLN A 4 8.79 -9.88 8.91
C GLN A 4 7.97 -9.91 7.62
N ILE A 5 8.64 -9.60 6.52
CA ILE A 5 8.12 -9.75 5.17
C ILE A 5 8.99 -10.76 4.46
N LEU A 6 8.37 -11.83 3.94
CA LEU A 6 9.04 -12.84 3.15
C LEU A 6 8.74 -12.64 1.67
N TYR A 7 9.78 -12.47 0.88
CA TYR A 7 9.71 -12.43 -0.58
C TYR A 7 10.36 -13.69 -1.15
N VAL A 8 9.55 -14.56 -1.74
CA VAL A 8 9.98 -15.86 -2.26
C VAL A 8 10.02 -15.81 -3.79
N SER A 9 11.22 -15.69 -4.36
CA SER A 9 11.43 -15.53 -5.80
C SER A 9 11.96 -16.80 -6.50
N ASN A 10 12.43 -17.79 -5.72
CA ASN A 10 13.00 -19.02 -6.26
C ASN A 10 12.03 -20.20 -6.08
N PRO A 11 12.18 -21.26 -6.89
CA PRO A 11 11.47 -22.53 -6.68
C PRO A 11 11.69 -23.06 -5.26
N ALA A 12 10.59 -23.31 -4.53
CA ALA A 12 10.68 -23.71 -3.13
C ALA A 12 9.46 -24.49 -2.66
N VAL A 13 9.66 -25.25 -1.57
CA VAL A 13 8.58 -25.87 -0.80
C VAL A 13 8.46 -25.15 0.53
N LEU A 14 7.26 -24.62 0.81
CA LEU A 14 6.92 -23.93 2.06
C LEU A 14 6.02 -24.82 2.90
N THR A 15 6.45 -25.14 4.11
CA THR A 15 5.71 -26.00 5.06
C THR A 15 5.61 -25.36 6.43
N LEU A 16 4.68 -25.84 7.24
CA LEU A 16 4.60 -25.49 8.65
C LEU A 16 5.18 -26.62 9.51
N LYS A 17 6.16 -26.32 10.35
CA LYS A 17 6.70 -27.26 11.33
C LYS A 17 7.00 -26.54 12.66
N ASN A 18 6.51 -27.06 13.77
CA ASN A 18 6.74 -26.49 15.12
C ASN A 18 6.43 -24.98 15.21
N LYS A 19 5.29 -24.55 14.66
CA LYS A 19 4.88 -23.13 14.57
C LYS A 19 5.87 -22.24 13.81
N GLN A 20 6.68 -22.82 12.93
CA GLN A 20 7.58 -22.09 12.05
C GLN A 20 7.24 -22.39 10.60
N LEU A 21 7.27 -21.35 9.77
CA LEU A 21 7.35 -21.52 8.33
C LEU A 21 8.75 -22.07 8.01
N LYS A 22 8.79 -23.24 7.37
CA LYS A 22 10.02 -23.81 6.80
C LYS A 22 10.03 -23.54 5.32
N TYR A 23 11.04 -22.83 4.84
CA TYR A 23 11.40 -22.68 3.44
C TYR A 23 12.44 -23.75 3.10
N GLN A 24 12.26 -24.43 1.97
CA GLN A 24 13.21 -25.37 1.41
C GLN A 24 13.38 -25.07 -0.07
N SER A 25 14.58 -24.68 -0.49
CA SER A 25 14.90 -24.46 -1.90
C SER A 25 14.77 -25.75 -2.69
N LEU A 26 14.31 -25.65 -3.95
CA LEU A 26 14.34 -26.76 -4.91
C LEU A 26 15.59 -26.73 -5.80
N GLU A 27 16.36 -25.65 -5.73
CA GLU A 27 17.58 -25.47 -6.54
C GLU A 27 18.87 -25.67 -5.75
N THR A 28 18.78 -25.53 -4.43
CA THR A 28 19.93 -25.64 -3.51
C THR A 28 19.53 -26.43 -2.27
N ASP A 29 20.50 -26.78 -1.42
CA ASP A 29 20.26 -27.43 -0.13
C ASP A 29 19.82 -26.43 0.97
N GLU A 30 19.49 -25.19 0.61
CA GLU A 30 19.13 -24.15 1.55
C GLU A 30 17.81 -24.46 2.25
N VAL A 31 17.84 -24.43 3.58
CA VAL A 31 16.67 -24.55 4.44
C VAL A 31 16.66 -23.40 5.43
N LEU A 32 15.60 -22.61 5.42
CA LEU A 32 15.37 -21.49 6.36
C LEU A 32 14.11 -21.73 7.16
N THR A 33 14.07 -21.21 8.39
CA THR A 33 12.88 -21.26 9.24
C THR A 33 12.57 -19.90 9.84
N PHE A 34 11.27 -19.57 9.90
CA PHE A 34 10.78 -18.29 10.41
C PHE A 34 9.61 -18.55 11.38
N PRO A 35 9.60 -18.01 12.60
CA PRO A 35 8.45 -18.09 13.48
C PRO A 35 7.22 -17.52 12.77
N ILE A 36 6.11 -18.26 12.72
CA ILE A 36 4.92 -17.86 11.98
C ILE A 36 4.31 -16.56 12.55
N GLU A 37 4.45 -16.34 13.85
CA GLU A 37 3.96 -15.17 14.57
C GLU A 37 4.69 -13.86 14.21
N ASP A 38 5.92 -13.97 13.70
CA ASP A 38 6.72 -12.81 13.29
C ASP A 38 6.41 -12.37 11.85
N ILE A 39 5.73 -13.21 11.07
CA ILE A 39 5.47 -12.93 9.65
C ILE A 39 4.20 -12.09 9.50
N SER A 40 4.30 -11.03 8.71
CA SER A 40 3.17 -10.17 8.35
C SER A 40 2.71 -10.37 6.91
N VAL A 41 3.68 -10.57 6.02
CA VAL A 41 3.45 -10.63 4.57
C VAL A 41 4.32 -11.72 3.96
N ILE A 42 3.75 -12.48 3.03
CA ILE A 42 4.47 -13.41 2.17
C ILE A 42 4.12 -13.07 0.73
N VAL A 43 5.13 -12.84 -0.09
CA VAL A 43 4.98 -12.65 -1.54
C VAL A 43 5.51 -13.88 -2.25
N LEU A 44 4.65 -14.56 -2.99
CA LEU A 44 4.95 -15.76 -3.75
C LEU A 44 5.12 -15.37 -5.22
N GLU A 45 6.35 -15.15 -5.63
CA GLU A 45 6.62 -14.70 -7.00
C GLU A 45 6.79 -15.86 -7.98
N ASN A 46 7.49 -16.91 -7.55
CA ASN A 46 7.80 -18.03 -8.44
C ASN A 46 6.64 -19.02 -8.56
N LYS A 47 6.33 -19.44 -9.79
CA LYS A 47 5.26 -20.40 -10.07
C LYS A 47 5.52 -21.82 -9.56
N GLN A 48 6.79 -22.18 -9.33
CA GLN A 48 7.19 -23.48 -8.80
C GLN A 48 7.24 -23.51 -7.26
N ILE A 49 6.56 -22.57 -6.61
CA ILE A 49 6.41 -22.61 -5.15
C ILE A 49 5.25 -23.51 -4.79
N THR A 50 5.50 -24.46 -3.91
CA THR A 50 4.49 -25.35 -3.33
C THR A 50 4.26 -25.00 -1.87
N LEU A 51 2.99 -24.90 -1.45
CA LEU A 51 2.60 -24.66 -0.06
C LEU A 51 1.77 -25.81 0.48
N THR A 52 1.99 -26.18 1.74
CA THR A 52 1.12 -27.12 2.43
C THR A 52 -0.16 -26.45 2.94
N HIS A 53 -1.27 -27.20 2.98
CA HIS A 53 -2.52 -26.74 3.59
C HIS A 53 -2.33 -26.26 5.03
N ALA A 54 -1.51 -26.98 5.84
CA ALA A 54 -1.22 -26.59 7.22
C ALA A 54 -0.60 -25.19 7.32
N LEU A 55 0.32 -24.83 6.40
CA LEU A 55 0.90 -23.49 6.34
C LEU A 55 -0.15 -22.45 5.95
N LEU A 56 -0.97 -22.73 4.94
CA LEU A 56 -2.04 -21.82 4.52
C LEU A 56 -3.03 -21.54 5.66
N SER A 57 -3.44 -22.57 6.40
CA SER A 57 -4.33 -22.41 7.56
C SER A 57 -3.70 -21.53 8.63
N ALA A 58 -2.44 -21.80 8.99
CA ALA A 58 -1.71 -20.97 9.96
C ALA A 58 -1.53 -19.52 9.51
N CYS A 59 -1.29 -19.27 8.22
CA CYS A 59 -1.26 -17.91 7.67
C CYS A 59 -2.61 -17.19 7.84
N MET A 60 -3.71 -17.89 7.60
CA MET A 60 -5.05 -17.30 7.77
C MET A 60 -5.37 -17.01 9.24
N GLU A 61 -5.04 -17.93 10.16
CA GLU A 61 -5.18 -17.72 11.61
C GLU A 61 -4.32 -16.55 12.11
N GLY A 62 -3.07 -16.47 11.65
CA GLY A 62 -2.12 -15.38 11.97
C GLY A 62 -2.41 -14.07 11.26
N LYS A 63 -3.43 -14.00 10.39
CA LYS A 63 -3.76 -12.83 9.57
C LYS A 63 -2.58 -12.36 8.69
N ILE A 64 -1.77 -13.31 8.24
CA ILE A 64 -0.65 -13.06 7.33
C ILE A 64 -1.21 -12.82 5.92
N ILE A 65 -0.72 -11.80 5.23
CA ILE A 65 -1.07 -11.57 3.82
C ILE A 65 -0.23 -12.51 2.96
N LEU A 66 -0.88 -13.31 2.11
CA LEU A 66 -0.20 -14.00 1.01
C LEU A 66 -0.53 -13.29 -0.31
N PHE A 67 0.50 -12.80 -1.00
CA PHE A 67 0.37 -12.32 -2.37
C PHE A 67 0.76 -13.42 -3.36
N THR A 68 -0.03 -13.57 -4.41
CA THR A 68 0.33 -14.33 -5.62
C THR A 68 0.73 -13.36 -6.73
N CYS A 69 1.56 -13.81 -7.66
CA CYS A 69 1.99 -13.03 -8.80
C CYS A 69 1.61 -13.73 -10.12
N ASP A 70 1.36 -12.92 -11.16
CA ASP A 70 1.07 -13.39 -12.53
C ASP A 70 2.35 -13.76 -13.30
N ASP A 71 2.18 -14.04 -14.60
CA ASP A 71 3.27 -14.38 -15.52
C ASP A 71 4.27 -13.25 -15.73
N LYS A 72 3.87 -12.02 -15.44
CA LYS A 72 4.72 -10.83 -15.49
C LYS A 72 5.36 -10.55 -14.13
N HIS A 73 5.18 -11.48 -13.18
CA HIS A 73 5.65 -11.34 -11.81
C HIS A 73 5.05 -10.13 -11.07
N THR A 74 3.86 -9.69 -11.47
CA THR A 74 3.13 -8.60 -10.81
C THR A 74 2.11 -9.20 -9.84
N PRO A 75 1.95 -8.64 -8.62
CA PRO A 75 0.93 -9.10 -7.68
C PRO A 75 -0.45 -9.04 -8.32
N ASN A 76 -1.11 -10.19 -8.45
CA ASN A 76 -2.43 -10.34 -9.07
C ASN A 76 -3.49 -10.88 -8.13
N GLY A 77 -3.12 -11.38 -6.97
CA GLY A 77 -4.03 -11.91 -5.98
C GLY A 77 -3.50 -11.81 -4.56
N ALA A 78 -4.42 -11.90 -3.60
CA ALA A 78 -4.08 -11.99 -2.19
C ALA A 78 -5.06 -12.92 -1.47
N LEU A 79 -4.55 -13.74 -0.55
CA LEU A 79 -5.35 -14.58 0.33
C LEU A 79 -5.63 -13.84 1.64
N PHE A 80 -6.89 -13.86 2.05
CA PHE A 80 -7.39 -13.27 3.29
C PHE A 80 -8.14 -14.31 4.12
N PRO A 81 -8.15 -14.21 5.46
CA PRO A 81 -8.98 -15.07 6.30
C PRO A 81 -10.47 -14.95 5.95
N PHE A 82 -11.19 -16.07 6.02
CA PHE A 82 -12.65 -16.10 5.78
C PHE A 82 -13.42 -15.35 6.87
N ALA A 83 -13.04 -15.53 8.15
CA ALA A 83 -13.65 -14.85 9.29
C ALA A 83 -12.73 -13.73 9.79
N ASN A 84 -12.92 -12.51 9.28
CA ASN A 84 -11.99 -11.41 9.53
C ASN A 84 -12.35 -10.54 10.74
N HIS A 85 -13.65 -10.33 11.01
CA HIS A 85 -14.11 -9.42 12.04
C HIS A 85 -15.43 -9.86 12.66
N SER A 86 -15.50 -9.91 14.01
CA SER A 86 -16.71 -10.39 14.73
C SER A 86 -17.96 -9.52 14.48
N ARG A 87 -17.74 -8.23 14.10
CA ARG A 87 -18.81 -7.27 13.81
C ARG A 87 -18.97 -6.99 12.31
N TYR A 88 -18.56 -7.90 11.43
CA TYR A 88 -18.56 -7.68 9.99
C TYR A 88 -19.87 -7.11 9.45
N ALA A 89 -21.01 -7.76 9.78
CA ALA A 89 -22.33 -7.32 9.31
C ALA A 89 -22.72 -5.92 9.82
N LEU A 90 -22.31 -5.57 11.05
CA LEU A 90 -22.55 -4.23 11.62
C LEU A 90 -21.73 -3.18 10.89
N HIS A 91 -20.40 -3.40 10.76
CA HIS A 91 -19.51 -2.45 10.12
C HIS A 91 -19.85 -2.24 8.63
N SER A 92 -20.22 -3.32 7.93
CA SER A 92 -20.70 -3.23 6.54
C SER A 92 -21.97 -2.36 6.42
N LYS A 93 -22.94 -2.53 7.32
CA LYS A 93 -24.15 -1.71 7.32
C LYS A 93 -23.82 -0.23 7.59
N ILE A 94 -22.95 0.05 8.55
CA ILE A 94 -22.51 1.43 8.88
C ILE A 94 -21.82 2.06 7.66
N GLN A 95 -20.89 1.34 7.00
CA GLN A 95 -20.24 1.82 5.78
C GLN A 95 -21.25 2.15 4.68
N LEU A 96 -22.18 1.24 4.39
CA LEU A 96 -23.17 1.42 3.32
C LEU A 96 -24.15 2.55 3.61
N SER A 97 -24.40 2.86 4.89
CA SER A 97 -25.28 3.96 5.32
C SER A 97 -24.57 5.32 5.36
N ALA A 98 -23.27 5.39 5.05
CA ALA A 98 -22.53 6.65 5.04
C ALA A 98 -23.12 7.62 4.01
N SER A 99 -23.45 8.84 4.48
CA SER A 99 -24.05 9.87 3.63
C SER A 99 -23.06 10.42 2.60
N GLU A 100 -23.55 10.83 1.44
CA GLU A 100 -22.74 11.45 0.40
C GLU A 100 -21.93 12.67 0.88
N PRO A 101 -22.47 13.58 1.72
CA PRO A 101 -21.68 14.66 2.28
C PRO A 101 -20.50 14.18 3.15
N LEU A 102 -20.66 13.07 3.90
CA LEU A 102 -19.57 12.48 4.67
C LEU A 102 -18.50 11.87 3.76
N LYS A 103 -18.91 11.11 2.75
CA LYS A 103 -17.99 10.55 1.76
C LYS A 103 -17.16 11.63 1.05
N LYS A 104 -17.81 12.72 0.62
CA LYS A 104 -17.14 13.89 0.01
C LYS A 104 -16.13 14.55 0.94
N LYS A 105 -16.42 14.63 2.25
CA LYS A 105 -15.46 15.14 3.24
C LYS A 105 -14.29 14.20 3.45
N ILE A 106 -14.51 12.86 3.45
CA ILE A 106 -13.44 11.87 3.53
C ILE A 106 -12.54 12.00 2.31
N TRP A 107 -13.11 12.04 1.11
CA TRP A 107 -12.36 12.22 -0.13
C TRP A 107 -11.53 13.51 -0.13
N GLN A 108 -12.10 14.61 0.32
CA GLN A 108 -11.37 15.87 0.48
C GLN A 108 -10.09 15.69 1.32
N GLN A 109 -10.14 14.99 2.44
CA GLN A 109 -8.96 14.79 3.30
C GLN A 109 -7.94 13.87 2.62
N ILE A 110 -8.39 12.84 1.92
CA ILE A 110 -7.53 11.93 1.15
C ILE A 110 -6.76 12.72 0.09
N VAL A 111 -7.44 13.54 -0.72
CA VAL A 111 -6.81 14.36 -1.75
C VAL A 111 -5.86 15.40 -1.15
N LYS A 112 -6.27 16.10 -0.08
CA LYS A 112 -5.37 17.02 0.64
C LYS A 112 -4.06 16.35 1.04
N GLN A 113 -4.16 15.17 1.66
CA GLN A 113 -2.98 14.45 2.14
C GLN A 113 -2.12 13.93 0.99
N LYS A 114 -2.74 13.44 -0.09
CA LYS A 114 -2.02 13.06 -1.32
C LYS A 114 -1.17 14.22 -1.85
N ILE A 115 -1.81 15.36 -2.09
CA ILE A 115 -1.14 16.55 -2.64
C ILE A 115 -0.04 17.04 -1.68
N PHE A 116 -0.31 17.05 -0.38
CA PHE A 116 0.69 17.41 0.64
C PHE A 116 1.91 16.47 0.58
N ASN A 117 1.70 15.17 0.48
CA ASN A 117 2.78 14.18 0.38
C ASN A 117 3.54 14.33 -0.94
N GLN A 118 2.87 14.61 -2.06
CA GLN A 118 3.50 14.94 -3.34
C GLN A 118 4.39 16.19 -3.22
N ALA A 119 3.88 17.25 -2.60
CA ALA A 119 4.65 18.47 -2.35
C ALA A 119 5.90 18.17 -1.50
N THR A 120 5.76 17.33 -0.48
CA THR A 120 6.86 16.94 0.40
C THR A 120 7.93 16.14 -0.36
N VAL A 121 7.53 15.23 -1.26
CA VAL A 121 8.48 14.50 -2.13
C VAL A 121 9.20 15.47 -3.06
N LEU A 122 8.49 16.42 -3.70
CA LEU A 122 9.13 17.44 -4.54
C LEU A 122 10.13 18.31 -3.75
N ALA A 123 9.76 18.72 -2.54
CA ALA A 123 10.65 19.49 -1.65
C ALA A 123 11.91 18.68 -1.29
N PHE A 124 11.75 17.39 -1.00
CA PHE A 124 12.87 16.49 -0.71
C PHE A 124 13.88 16.40 -1.87
N TYR A 125 13.39 16.39 -3.11
CA TYR A 125 14.21 16.35 -4.32
C TYR A 125 14.55 17.76 -4.86
N ASN A 126 14.31 18.83 -4.10
CA ASN A 126 14.54 20.24 -4.50
C ASN A 126 13.88 20.61 -5.85
N LYS A 127 12.64 20.16 -6.08
CA LYS A 127 11.86 20.45 -7.29
C LYS A 127 11.00 21.70 -7.13
N LYS A 128 10.82 22.45 -8.23
CA LYS A 128 10.12 23.74 -8.21
C LYS A 128 8.64 23.67 -7.88
N GLY A 129 7.98 22.57 -8.23
CA GLY A 129 6.53 22.35 -8.01
C GLY A 129 6.12 22.19 -6.54
N ALA A 130 7.04 22.12 -5.59
CA ALA A 130 6.72 21.86 -4.18
C ALA A 130 5.79 22.91 -3.55
N ASN A 131 6.16 24.20 -3.63
CA ASN A 131 5.36 25.29 -3.02
C ASN A 131 3.94 25.39 -3.60
N PRO A 132 3.75 25.42 -4.94
CA PRO A 132 2.40 25.36 -5.53
C PRO A 132 1.56 24.19 -5.01
N LEU A 133 2.14 22.99 -4.85
CA LEU A 133 1.41 21.84 -4.34
C LEU A 133 1.04 21.99 -2.85
N PHE A 134 1.91 22.56 -2.02
CA PHE A 134 1.54 22.86 -0.62
C PHE A 134 0.35 23.81 -0.55
N GLU A 135 0.33 24.87 -1.36
CA GLU A 135 -0.80 25.81 -1.42
C GLU A 135 -2.07 25.10 -1.89
N MET A 136 -2.00 24.31 -2.98
CA MET A 136 -3.13 23.57 -3.53
C MET A 136 -3.71 22.58 -2.52
N SER A 137 -2.85 21.92 -1.71
CA SER A 137 -3.32 20.98 -0.70
C SER A 137 -4.28 21.63 0.31
N GLY A 138 -4.04 22.90 0.66
CA GLY A 138 -4.93 23.69 1.55
C GLY A 138 -6.27 24.07 0.91
N GLN A 139 -6.35 24.13 -0.43
CA GLN A 139 -7.49 24.68 -1.17
C GLN A 139 -8.51 23.61 -1.62
N VAL A 140 -8.23 22.32 -1.42
CA VAL A 140 -9.13 21.23 -1.84
C VAL A 140 -10.49 21.37 -1.16
N LYS A 141 -11.54 21.48 -1.96
CA LYS A 141 -12.93 21.54 -1.50
C LYS A 141 -13.52 20.16 -1.25
N SER A 142 -14.66 20.11 -0.56
CA SER A 142 -15.39 18.87 -0.33
C SER A 142 -15.72 18.16 -1.65
N GLY A 143 -15.29 16.89 -1.79
CA GLY A 143 -15.45 16.12 -3.01
C GLY A 143 -14.50 16.51 -4.14
N ASP A 144 -13.50 17.37 -3.89
CA ASP A 144 -12.54 17.86 -4.89
C ASP A 144 -13.20 18.40 -6.17
N THR A 145 -14.24 19.22 -6.01
CA THR A 145 -15.07 19.73 -7.13
C THR A 145 -14.28 20.50 -8.19
N ASP A 146 -13.15 21.07 -7.81
CA ASP A 146 -12.28 21.82 -8.71
C ASP A 146 -11.21 20.95 -9.38
N ASN A 147 -11.22 19.63 -9.11
CA ASN A 147 -10.25 18.64 -9.61
C ASN A 147 -8.79 19.03 -9.34
N LEU A 148 -8.52 19.52 -8.13
CA LEU A 148 -7.14 19.87 -7.72
C LEU A 148 -6.23 18.66 -7.70
N GLU A 149 -6.76 17.45 -7.46
CA GLU A 149 -6.03 16.20 -7.60
C GLU A 149 -5.38 16.05 -8.97
N GLY A 150 -6.16 16.25 -10.02
CA GLY A 150 -5.69 16.13 -11.41
C GLY A 150 -4.66 17.21 -11.77
N TYR A 151 -4.86 18.46 -11.30
CA TYR A 151 -3.90 19.55 -11.51
C TYR A 151 -2.58 19.30 -10.76
N ALA A 152 -2.66 18.91 -9.50
CA ALA A 152 -1.48 18.59 -8.71
C ALA A 152 -0.70 17.40 -9.30
N ALA A 153 -1.41 16.35 -9.74
CA ALA A 153 -0.79 15.21 -10.40
C ALA A 153 0.00 15.62 -11.65
N ARG A 154 -0.52 16.53 -12.48
CA ARG A 154 0.20 17.02 -13.66
C ARG A 154 1.51 17.71 -13.25
N ILE A 155 1.47 18.69 -12.34
CA ILE A 155 2.66 19.39 -11.86
C ILE A 155 3.66 18.41 -11.28
N TYR A 156 3.18 17.45 -10.47
CA TYR A 156 4.01 16.46 -9.81
C TYR A 156 4.74 15.56 -10.81
N TRP A 157 4.02 15.01 -11.80
CA TRP A 157 4.61 14.12 -12.80
C TRP A 157 5.59 14.84 -13.72
N ASP A 158 5.30 16.07 -14.14
CA ASP A 158 6.19 16.90 -14.98
C ASP A 158 7.52 17.21 -14.26
N GLU A 159 7.50 17.35 -12.92
CA GLU A 159 8.69 17.62 -12.13
C GLU A 159 9.53 16.37 -11.83
N ILE A 160 8.89 15.21 -11.65
CA ILE A 160 9.55 13.97 -11.24
C ILE A 160 10.07 13.19 -12.45
N PHE A 161 9.25 12.99 -13.45
CA PHE A 161 9.57 12.19 -14.62
C PHE A 161 9.63 13.09 -15.85
N LYS A 162 10.77 13.73 -16.07
CA LYS A 162 11.00 14.68 -17.17
C LYS A 162 10.92 14.06 -18.57
N THR A 163 11.00 12.75 -18.67
CA THR A 163 10.95 11.99 -19.93
C THR A 163 10.00 10.81 -19.78
N GLY A 164 8.92 10.83 -20.51
CA GLY A 164 7.93 9.74 -20.50
C GLY A 164 6.60 10.15 -19.86
N THR A 165 5.61 9.32 -20.06
CA THR A 165 4.28 9.45 -19.47
C THR A 165 4.03 8.32 -18.49
N ARG A 166 3.09 8.49 -17.54
CA ARG A 166 2.65 7.42 -16.64
C ARG A 166 2.09 6.19 -17.38
N ARG A 167 1.93 6.29 -18.71
CA ARG A 167 1.35 5.24 -19.59
C ARG A 167 2.36 4.55 -20.49
N ASP A 168 3.64 4.95 -20.49
CA ASP A 168 4.67 4.27 -21.26
C ASP A 168 5.12 2.96 -20.58
N ASN A 169 5.76 2.08 -21.36
CA ASN A 169 6.26 0.80 -20.88
C ASN A 169 7.65 0.92 -20.23
N SER A 170 7.91 2.00 -19.49
CA SER A 170 9.19 2.16 -18.80
C SER A 170 9.30 1.27 -17.56
N ILE A 171 10.52 0.91 -17.21
CA ILE A 171 10.79 0.16 -15.97
C ILE A 171 10.32 0.92 -14.73
N GLN A 172 10.39 2.25 -14.76
CA GLN A 172 9.89 3.11 -13.69
C GLN A 172 8.38 2.92 -13.50
N ASN A 173 7.60 2.90 -14.59
CA ASN A 173 6.17 2.65 -14.51
C ASN A 173 5.85 1.23 -14.03
N ALA A 174 6.61 0.23 -14.47
CA ALA A 174 6.47 -1.13 -13.94
C ALA A 174 6.76 -1.20 -12.43
N ALA A 175 7.78 -0.48 -11.96
CA ALA A 175 8.11 -0.40 -10.53
C ALA A 175 7.02 0.32 -9.72
N LEU A 176 6.46 1.42 -10.25
CA LEU A 176 5.35 2.13 -9.64
C LEU A 176 4.12 1.24 -9.53
N ASP A 177 3.75 0.54 -10.61
CA ASP A 177 2.58 -0.35 -10.61
C ASP A 177 2.76 -1.50 -9.62
N TYR A 178 3.97 -2.08 -9.56
CA TYR A 178 4.30 -3.12 -8.59
C TYR A 178 4.16 -2.61 -7.14
N GLY A 179 4.79 -1.48 -6.82
CA GLY A 179 4.73 -0.88 -5.48
C GLY A 179 3.32 -0.49 -5.07
N TYR A 180 2.53 0.07 -6.00
CA TYR A 180 1.12 0.37 -5.73
C TYR A 180 0.29 -0.89 -5.48
N ALA A 181 0.54 -1.98 -6.22
CA ALA A 181 -0.16 -3.25 -6.01
C ALA A 181 0.11 -3.82 -4.60
N ILE A 182 1.35 -3.71 -4.09
CA ILE A 182 1.72 -4.14 -2.74
C ILE A 182 0.97 -3.31 -1.68
N ILE A 183 1.00 -1.98 -1.78
CA ILE A 183 0.27 -1.12 -0.82
C ILE A 183 -1.25 -1.35 -0.90
N ARG A 184 -1.79 -1.45 -2.12
CA ARG A 184 -3.21 -1.76 -2.37
C ARG A 184 -3.65 -3.04 -1.68
N GLY A 185 -2.83 -4.10 -1.80
CA GLY A 185 -3.10 -5.37 -1.13
C GLY A 185 -3.07 -5.27 0.40
N ALA A 186 -2.11 -4.52 0.96
CA ALA A 186 -2.04 -4.27 2.41
C ALA A 186 -3.28 -3.49 2.92
N LEU A 187 -3.75 -2.50 2.15
CA LEU A 187 -5.00 -1.78 2.45
C LEU A 187 -6.22 -2.69 2.32
N ALA A 188 -6.31 -3.49 1.25
CA ALA A 188 -7.42 -4.43 1.06
C ALA A 188 -7.55 -5.42 2.22
N ARG A 189 -6.41 -5.98 2.70
CA ARG A 189 -6.39 -6.80 3.91
C ARG A 189 -6.93 -6.04 5.12
N SER A 190 -6.46 -4.82 5.32
CA SER A 190 -6.87 -4.01 6.47
C SER A 190 -8.37 -3.67 6.43
N ILE A 191 -8.91 -3.39 5.24
CA ILE A 191 -10.33 -3.15 5.00
C ILE A 191 -11.15 -4.38 5.39
N VAL A 192 -10.80 -5.55 4.84
CA VAL A 192 -11.48 -6.81 5.16
C VAL A 192 -11.32 -7.16 6.63
N GLY A 193 -10.11 -6.99 7.19
CA GLY A 193 -9.80 -7.21 8.59
C GLY A 193 -10.54 -6.29 9.57
N SER A 194 -11.02 -5.15 9.11
CA SER A 194 -11.84 -4.20 9.88
C SER A 194 -13.35 -4.40 9.70
N GLY A 195 -13.77 -5.41 8.92
CA GLY A 195 -15.17 -5.67 8.65
C GLY A 195 -15.81 -4.71 7.65
N LEU A 196 -15.00 -4.01 6.84
CA LEU A 196 -15.46 -3.18 5.74
C LEU A 196 -15.47 -3.98 4.42
N ILE A 197 -16.26 -3.50 3.46
CA ILE A 197 -16.40 -4.10 2.13
C ILE A 197 -15.49 -3.33 1.16
N PRO A 198 -14.46 -3.97 0.55
CA PRO A 198 -13.51 -3.29 -0.33
C PRO A 198 -14.15 -2.68 -1.59
N ALA A 199 -15.23 -3.28 -2.11
CA ALA A 199 -15.89 -2.85 -3.34
C ALA A 199 -16.59 -1.48 -3.21
N PHE A 200 -16.97 -1.06 -2.00
CA PHE A 200 -17.69 0.20 -1.79
C PHE A 200 -16.73 1.31 -1.34
N GLY A 201 -16.29 2.10 -2.31
CA GLY A 201 -15.44 3.27 -2.09
C GLY A 201 -16.18 4.47 -1.48
N VAL A 202 -15.42 5.50 -1.16
CA VAL A 202 -15.96 6.82 -0.77
C VAL A 202 -16.02 7.77 -1.97
N HIS A 203 -15.23 7.50 -3.00
CA HIS A 203 -15.17 8.28 -4.24
C HIS A 203 -15.21 7.38 -5.49
N HIS A 204 -14.31 6.39 -5.60
CA HIS A 204 -14.34 5.44 -6.71
C HIS A 204 -15.58 4.54 -6.60
N ASP A 205 -16.30 4.41 -7.72
CA ASP A 205 -17.53 3.61 -7.85
C ASP A 205 -17.54 2.86 -9.20
N ASN A 206 -16.45 2.18 -9.50
CA ASN A 206 -16.36 1.34 -10.70
C ASN A 206 -16.97 -0.04 -10.40
N GLN A 207 -18.03 -0.41 -11.11
CA GLN A 207 -18.76 -1.67 -10.94
C GLN A 207 -17.91 -2.92 -11.21
N LEU A 208 -16.86 -2.81 -11.99
CA LEU A 208 -15.94 -3.91 -12.30
C LEU A 208 -14.77 -4.02 -11.31
N ASN A 209 -14.66 -3.08 -10.36
CA ASN A 209 -13.56 -3.02 -9.42
C ASN A 209 -13.98 -3.50 -8.03
N ASN A 210 -13.45 -4.62 -7.60
CA ASN A 210 -13.71 -5.19 -6.28
C ASN A 210 -13.02 -4.46 -5.13
N TYR A 211 -12.21 -3.42 -5.40
CA TYR A 211 -11.33 -2.76 -4.44
C TYR A 211 -11.41 -1.23 -4.49
N ASN A 212 -12.56 -0.67 -4.85
CA ASN A 212 -12.76 0.78 -4.93
C ASN A 212 -12.31 1.52 -3.67
N LEU A 213 -12.58 0.98 -2.47
CA LEU A 213 -12.15 1.59 -1.22
C LEU A 213 -10.63 1.56 -1.01
N ALA A 214 -9.97 0.48 -1.44
CA ALA A 214 -8.52 0.41 -1.38
C ALA A 214 -7.88 1.41 -2.35
N ASP A 215 -8.52 1.63 -3.52
CA ASP A 215 -8.08 2.61 -4.51
C ASP A 215 -8.30 4.05 -4.04
N ASP A 216 -9.32 4.31 -3.22
CA ASP A 216 -9.46 5.60 -2.52
C ASP A 216 -8.36 5.81 -1.48
N LEU A 217 -8.14 4.81 -0.63
CA LEU A 217 -7.23 4.93 0.51
C LEU A 217 -5.75 4.88 0.14
N ILE A 218 -5.39 4.36 -1.05
CA ILE A 218 -4.00 4.32 -1.48
C ILE A 218 -3.44 5.70 -1.84
N GLU A 219 -4.29 6.65 -2.19
CA GLU A 219 -3.86 7.93 -2.75
C GLU A 219 -2.81 8.67 -1.89
N PRO A 220 -2.95 8.78 -0.56
CA PRO A 220 -1.91 9.38 0.29
C PRO A 220 -0.63 8.56 0.38
N PHE A 221 -0.66 7.28 0.02
CA PHE A 221 0.50 6.38 0.06
C PHE A 221 1.29 6.38 -1.26
N ARG A 222 0.67 6.75 -2.40
CA ARG A 222 1.36 6.75 -3.70
C ARG A 222 2.69 7.50 -3.68
N PRO A 223 2.81 8.70 -3.08
CA PRO A 223 4.08 9.42 -3.03
C PRO A 223 5.22 8.69 -2.33
N PHE A 224 4.93 7.73 -1.44
CA PHE A 224 5.97 6.90 -0.82
C PHE A 224 6.58 5.91 -1.82
N VAL A 225 5.75 5.31 -2.65
CA VAL A 225 6.21 4.45 -3.76
C VAL A 225 7.00 5.28 -4.75
N ASP A 226 6.49 6.46 -5.13
CA ASP A 226 7.11 7.36 -6.08
C ASP A 226 8.52 7.75 -5.61
N ALA A 227 8.67 8.15 -4.35
CA ALA A 227 9.94 8.52 -3.76
C ALA A 227 10.94 7.33 -3.74
N LEU A 228 10.47 6.11 -3.46
CA LEU A 228 11.31 4.92 -3.53
C LEU A 228 11.79 4.69 -4.97
N VAL A 229 10.87 4.64 -5.94
CA VAL A 229 11.19 4.40 -7.36
C VAL A 229 12.16 5.45 -7.90
N LEU A 230 12.04 6.72 -7.50
CA LEU A 230 12.98 7.77 -7.87
C LEU A 230 14.40 7.54 -7.34
N SER A 231 14.53 6.86 -6.20
CA SER A 231 15.83 6.53 -5.61
C SER A 231 16.47 5.28 -6.18
N MET A 232 15.67 4.41 -6.84
CA MET A 232 16.14 3.14 -7.38
C MET A 232 17.02 3.34 -8.61
N LYS A 233 18.04 2.50 -8.74
CA LYS A 233 18.93 2.45 -9.90
C LYS A 233 18.73 1.13 -10.63
N PHE A 234 17.87 1.14 -11.63
CA PHE A 234 17.60 -0.04 -12.45
C PHE A 234 18.80 -0.40 -13.33
N LYS A 235 19.14 -1.68 -13.36
CA LYS A 235 20.23 -2.21 -14.18
C LYS A 235 19.76 -2.91 -15.47
N SER A 236 18.45 -3.02 -15.64
CA SER A 236 17.79 -3.72 -16.74
C SER A 236 16.49 -3.01 -17.07
N ASP A 237 15.92 -3.23 -18.24
CA ASP A 237 14.60 -2.73 -18.65
C ASP A 237 13.45 -3.55 -18.05
N VAL A 238 13.77 -4.60 -17.28
CA VAL A 238 12.80 -5.47 -16.62
C VAL A 238 13.13 -5.52 -15.12
N LEU A 239 12.11 -5.43 -14.25
CA LEU A 239 12.26 -5.52 -12.80
C LEU A 239 12.91 -6.84 -12.39
N GLN A 240 14.06 -6.73 -11.76
CA GLN A 240 14.79 -7.87 -11.21
C GLN A 240 14.20 -8.27 -9.83
N PRO A 241 14.42 -9.50 -9.34
CA PRO A 241 13.96 -9.94 -8.02
C PRO A 241 14.38 -8.99 -6.90
N LYS A 242 15.59 -8.42 -6.96
CA LYS A 242 16.08 -7.45 -6.00
C LYS A 242 15.26 -6.14 -6.00
N ASP A 243 14.87 -5.65 -7.18
CA ASP A 243 14.06 -4.44 -7.31
C ASP A 243 12.68 -4.66 -6.69
N LYS A 244 12.06 -5.80 -6.96
CA LYS A 244 10.76 -6.18 -6.39
C LYS A 244 10.83 -6.38 -4.88
N GLN A 245 11.90 -7.01 -4.38
CA GLN A 245 12.14 -7.15 -2.95
C GLN A 245 12.20 -5.78 -2.27
N GLU A 246 12.90 -4.79 -2.87
CA GLU A 246 12.99 -3.43 -2.33
C GLU A 246 11.60 -2.75 -2.28
N LEU A 247 10.78 -2.93 -3.34
CA LEU A 247 9.40 -2.44 -3.39
C LEU A 247 8.50 -3.08 -2.33
N VAL A 248 8.63 -4.38 -2.08
CA VAL A 248 7.88 -5.08 -1.01
C VAL A 248 8.33 -4.60 0.37
N LEU A 249 9.64 -4.40 0.58
CA LEU A 249 10.21 -3.89 1.82
C LEU A 249 9.79 -2.44 2.13
N LEU A 250 9.19 -1.72 1.16
CA LEU A 250 8.58 -0.41 1.43
C LEU A 250 7.58 -0.47 2.59
N LEU A 251 6.84 -1.56 2.75
CA LEU A 251 5.90 -1.74 3.86
C LEU A 251 6.56 -1.66 5.25
N THR A 252 7.86 -1.90 5.35
CA THR A 252 8.64 -1.77 6.61
C THR A 252 9.20 -0.37 6.85
N LYS A 253 9.13 0.53 5.85
CA LYS A 253 9.62 1.91 5.98
C LYS A 253 8.65 2.73 6.83
N ASN A 254 9.20 3.72 7.52
CA ASN A 254 8.42 4.57 8.41
C ASN A 254 7.75 5.73 7.69
N CYS A 255 6.57 6.10 8.18
CA CYS A 255 5.87 7.34 7.91
C CYS A 255 5.50 8.01 9.25
N LEU A 256 5.05 9.27 9.19
CA LEU A 256 4.44 9.93 10.33
C LEU A 256 2.92 9.70 10.31
N MET A 257 2.36 9.36 11.47
CA MET A 257 0.93 9.33 11.69
C MET A 257 0.64 9.87 13.10
N ASN A 258 -0.06 11.00 13.18
CA ASN A 258 -0.29 11.74 14.43
C ASN A 258 1.02 12.01 15.20
N ASP A 259 2.06 12.48 14.49
CA ASP A 259 3.40 12.80 15.04
C ASP A 259 4.21 11.58 15.54
N GLU A 260 3.69 10.37 15.42
CA GLU A 260 4.39 9.13 15.72
C GLU A 260 4.97 8.48 14.46
N GLU A 261 6.17 7.93 14.58
CA GLU A 261 6.76 7.11 13.52
C GLU A 261 6.25 5.69 13.58
N ILE A 262 5.60 5.26 12.50
CA ILE A 262 5.14 3.88 12.35
C ILE A 262 5.48 3.35 10.95
N THR A 263 5.49 2.03 10.80
CA THR A 263 5.71 1.43 9.48
C THR A 263 4.52 1.66 8.56
N LEU A 264 4.76 1.71 7.24
CA LEU A 264 3.67 1.85 6.25
C LEU A 264 2.64 0.73 6.34
N LEU A 265 3.08 -0.51 6.65
CA LEU A 265 2.14 -1.61 6.90
C LEU A 265 1.17 -1.29 8.05
N LYS A 266 1.70 -0.79 9.16
CA LYS A 266 0.87 -0.40 10.31
C LYS A 266 0.03 0.85 10.01
N ALA A 267 0.53 1.76 9.20
CA ALA A 267 -0.23 2.92 8.73
C ALA A 267 -1.46 2.50 7.90
N CYS A 268 -1.34 1.48 7.03
CA CYS A 268 -2.49 0.92 6.31
C CYS A 268 -3.59 0.43 7.28
N GLU A 269 -3.21 -0.23 8.37
CA GLU A 269 -4.16 -0.69 9.40
C GLU A 269 -4.82 0.51 10.11
N TYR A 270 -4.04 1.51 10.50
CA TYR A 270 -4.54 2.68 11.24
C TYR A 270 -5.45 3.57 10.39
N VAL A 271 -5.14 3.76 9.11
CA VAL A 271 -6.01 4.49 8.16
C VAL A 271 -7.40 3.84 8.14
N VAL A 272 -7.47 2.53 7.96
CA VAL A 272 -8.74 1.81 7.86
C VAL A 272 -9.50 1.83 9.19
N GLN A 273 -8.82 1.63 10.33
CA GLN A 273 -9.44 1.72 11.66
C GLN A 273 -9.97 3.12 11.94
N SER A 274 -9.24 4.16 11.53
CA SER A 274 -9.66 5.55 11.68
C SER A 274 -10.87 5.87 10.79
N LEU A 275 -10.89 5.35 9.57
CA LEU A 275 -12.04 5.47 8.66
C LEU A 275 -13.29 4.81 9.24
N MET A 276 -13.15 3.62 9.86
CA MET A 276 -14.29 2.98 10.53
C MET A 276 -14.85 3.88 11.65
N LYS A 277 -13.99 4.53 12.45
CA LYS A 277 -14.41 5.50 13.46
C LYS A 277 -15.13 6.70 12.85
N VAL A 278 -14.69 7.18 11.67
CA VAL A 278 -15.40 8.25 10.95
C VAL A 278 -16.81 7.81 10.57
N PHE A 279 -16.98 6.59 10.06
CA PHE A 279 -18.29 6.06 9.70
C PHE A 279 -19.20 5.90 10.94
N GLU A 280 -18.68 5.36 12.04
CA GLU A 280 -19.43 5.17 13.29
C GLU A 280 -19.90 6.49 13.90
N ASN A 281 -19.01 7.49 13.98
CA ASN A 281 -19.26 8.75 14.66
C ASN A 281 -19.77 9.85 13.72
N LYS A 282 -19.74 9.63 12.40
CA LYS A 282 -20.05 10.63 11.36
C LYS A 282 -19.21 11.90 11.48
N ASP A 283 -18.00 11.77 12.00
CA ASP A 283 -17.09 12.88 12.29
C ASP A 283 -15.74 12.66 11.60
N ILE A 284 -15.38 13.58 10.70
CA ILE A 284 -14.15 13.54 9.90
C ILE A 284 -12.88 13.70 10.74
N SER A 285 -12.96 14.25 11.95
CA SER A 285 -11.80 14.47 12.82
C SER A 285 -11.10 13.17 13.24
N PHE A 286 -11.81 12.05 13.18
CA PHE A 286 -11.24 10.72 13.44
C PHE A 286 -10.33 10.21 12.32
N LEU A 287 -10.45 10.75 11.09
CA LEU A 287 -9.65 10.26 9.96
C LEU A 287 -8.17 10.59 10.17
N LYS A 288 -7.34 9.57 10.09
CA LYS A 288 -5.88 9.68 10.20
C LYS A 288 -5.23 9.16 8.93
N LEU A 289 -4.35 9.94 8.34
CA LEU A 289 -3.69 9.65 7.07
C LEU A 289 -2.17 9.76 7.23
N PRO A 290 -1.38 8.98 6.48
CA PRO A 290 0.07 8.98 6.61
C PRO A 290 0.68 10.24 6.01
N THR A 291 1.67 10.81 6.70
CA THR A 291 2.46 11.93 6.20
C THR A 291 3.86 11.46 5.83
N PHE A 292 4.32 11.84 4.65
CA PHE A 292 5.67 11.54 4.18
C PHE A 292 6.69 12.32 5.02
N LYS A 293 7.69 11.60 5.58
CA LYS A 293 8.74 12.21 6.39
C LYS A 293 10.03 12.33 5.60
N ILE A 294 10.61 13.54 5.60
CA ILE A 294 11.94 13.76 5.08
C ILE A 294 12.95 13.32 6.16
N HIS A 295 13.61 12.17 5.96
CA HIS A 295 14.77 11.83 6.77
C HIS A 295 15.98 12.65 6.30
N LYS A 296 16.49 13.55 7.14
CA LYS A 296 17.63 14.43 6.84
C LYS A 296 18.98 13.71 6.61
N ASN A 297 19.01 12.40 6.53
CA ASN A 297 20.24 11.60 6.50
C ASN A 297 20.74 11.18 5.10
N VAL A 298 20.35 11.86 4.01
CA VAL A 298 20.89 11.57 2.66
C VAL A 298 21.68 12.72 2.06
N THR A 299 22.04 13.74 2.86
CA THR A 299 22.99 14.77 2.40
C THR A 299 24.31 14.64 3.12
N LYS A 300 25.13 13.65 2.73
CA LYS A 300 26.60 13.71 2.78
C LYS A 300 27.17 12.55 1.98
N LYS A 301 27.30 12.74 0.67
CA LYS A 301 28.44 12.26 -0.11
C LYS A 301 28.57 13.21 -1.30
N SER A 302 29.45 14.19 -1.08
CA SER A 302 30.14 14.95 -2.13
C SER A 302 30.91 14.04 -3.07
#